data_3c9f0b4ea5fce42bfb9b8c7f294b5906
#
_entry.id   3c9f0b4ea5fce42bfb9b8c7f294b5906
#
_cell.length_a   1.000
_cell.length_b   1.000
_cell.length_c   1.000
_cell.angle_alpha   90.00
_cell.angle_beta   90.00
_cell.angle_gamma   90.00
#
_symmetry.space_group_name_H-M   'P 1'
#
loop_
_entity.id
_entity.type
_entity.pdbx_description
1 polymer ?
#
loop_
_entity_poly.entity_id
_entity_poly.type
_entity_poly.pdbx_seq_one_letter_code
_entity_poly.pdbx_strand_id
1 'polypeptide(L)'
;MGGVHPSENKLSCAKPIEVLPLPDVVTIPLAQHIGAPAVAKVAKGDRVLTGQLIAEAGSFMSANIHSPISGTVTAVDMVVNGQGLRQMMITIKREGDDWAEGIDRSEALVKVCPFSAQEIIAKIKDAGIVGMGGATFPTHVKLSVPPGKKAECVIINGVECEPYLTSDHRTMLEHGEELVVGVTILMKAVGVGKAYIGIENNKPDAIAHLTKIAAGYKGIEVVPLKVMYPQGGEKQLIAAVTGRQVPPPPALPIDVGAVVCNASTTVAVYQAVLKNKPLIERVVTVTGKSMKEPKNLLTRMGTPISALIEAAGGLPGDAGKVINGGPMMGRAMVNLDSPVTKGCSGITVMSGRDAQRREATQCIKCAKCVSACPMGLEPYYLSKMTQKKGWDELEALMITSCIECGCCQSTCPAYLPLLDWVRLGKQTVMGLIRARAAAAPKK
;
A
#
# COMPACT_ATOMS: atom_id res chain seq x y z
N MET A 1 -18.82 15.35 -6.33
CA MET A 1 -17.86 14.42 -5.69
C MET A 1 -16.85 15.25 -4.92
N GLY A 2 -16.44 14.80 -3.71
CA GLY A 2 -15.35 15.43 -2.97
C GLY A 2 -13.99 15.23 -3.65
N GLY A 3 -12.93 15.60 -2.96
CA GLY A 3 -11.56 15.51 -3.45
C GLY A 3 -10.87 16.88 -3.47
N VAL A 4 -9.58 16.86 -3.72
CA VAL A 4 -8.71 18.03 -3.80
C VAL A 4 -7.71 17.89 -4.95
N HIS A 5 -7.07 19.00 -5.35
CA HIS A 5 -6.02 19.02 -6.36
C HIS A 5 -4.70 19.52 -5.74
N PRO A 6 -3.98 18.67 -5.00
CA PRO A 6 -2.66 19.04 -4.49
C PRO A 6 -1.65 19.15 -5.63
N SER A 7 -0.58 19.93 -5.42
CA SER A 7 0.54 19.95 -6.38
C SER A 7 1.15 18.56 -6.50
N GLU A 8 1.28 18.05 -7.70
CA GLU A 8 1.66 16.65 -7.97
C GLU A 8 3.10 16.33 -7.59
N ASN A 9 4.03 17.24 -7.90
CA ASN A 9 5.48 17.14 -7.59
C ASN A 9 6.08 15.76 -7.93
N LYS A 10 5.77 15.19 -9.08
CA LYS A 10 6.24 13.87 -9.55
C LYS A 10 7.72 13.93 -10.02
N LEU A 11 8.63 14.31 -9.10
CA LEU A 11 10.03 14.68 -9.41
C LEU A 11 10.87 13.54 -10.02
N SER A 12 10.51 12.28 -9.78
CA SER A 12 11.20 11.09 -10.27
C SER A 12 10.45 10.33 -11.37
N CYS A 13 9.37 10.88 -11.94
CA CYS A 13 8.54 10.17 -12.92
C CYS A 13 9.30 9.76 -14.20
N ALA A 14 10.25 10.57 -14.66
CA ALA A 14 11.06 10.30 -15.84
C ALA A 14 12.32 9.46 -15.55
N LYS A 15 12.62 9.16 -14.29
CA LYS A 15 13.81 8.40 -13.89
C LYS A 15 13.50 6.91 -13.82
N PRO A 16 14.33 6.05 -14.44
CA PRO A 16 14.13 4.59 -14.38
C PRO A 16 14.26 4.07 -12.94
N ILE A 17 13.82 2.84 -12.74
CA ILE A 17 14.04 2.13 -11.49
C ILE A 17 15.52 1.76 -11.38
N GLU A 18 16.16 2.16 -10.28
CA GLU A 18 17.54 1.80 -9.97
C GLU A 18 17.53 0.68 -8.90
N VAL A 19 18.40 -0.30 -9.06
CA VAL A 19 18.55 -1.38 -8.05
C VAL A 19 19.44 -0.88 -6.92
N LEU A 20 18.90 -0.87 -5.70
CA LEU A 20 19.70 -0.55 -4.52
C LEU A 20 20.63 -1.73 -4.18
N PRO A 21 21.92 -1.50 -3.88
CA PRO A 21 22.81 -2.54 -3.39
C PRO A 21 22.23 -3.29 -2.17
N LEU A 22 22.54 -4.59 -2.07
CA LEU A 22 22.05 -5.39 -0.96
C LEU A 22 22.59 -4.86 0.37
N PRO A 23 21.75 -4.66 1.38
CA PRO A 23 22.18 -4.19 2.68
C PRO A 23 22.92 -5.29 3.43
N ASP A 24 23.85 -4.91 4.33
CA ASP A 24 24.56 -5.87 5.17
C ASP A 24 23.69 -6.45 6.28
N VAL A 25 22.69 -5.70 6.70
CA VAL A 25 21.71 -6.11 7.72
C VAL A 25 20.32 -5.70 7.28
N VAL A 26 19.36 -6.60 7.47
CA VAL A 26 17.93 -6.31 7.32
C VAL A 26 17.20 -6.56 8.63
N THR A 27 16.18 -5.76 8.89
CA THR A 27 15.30 -5.93 10.04
C THR A 27 13.86 -6.04 9.57
N ILE A 28 13.18 -7.15 9.85
CA ILE A 28 11.92 -7.52 9.22
C ILE A 28 10.81 -7.59 10.26
N PRO A 29 9.87 -6.64 10.28
CA PRO A 29 8.73 -6.66 11.20
C PRO A 29 7.81 -7.85 10.94
N LEU A 30 7.30 -8.48 12.01
CA LEU A 30 6.30 -9.54 11.90
C LEU A 30 4.89 -9.00 11.62
N ALA A 31 4.62 -7.73 11.92
CA ALA A 31 3.38 -7.03 11.64
C ALA A 31 3.56 -6.07 10.45
N GLN A 32 3.39 -6.57 9.23
CA GLN A 32 3.53 -5.79 7.98
C GLN A 32 2.23 -5.65 7.19
N HIS A 33 1.09 -6.10 7.73
CA HIS A 33 -0.19 -6.17 7.03
C HIS A 33 -1.35 -6.03 8.00
N ILE A 34 -2.55 -5.84 7.48
CA ILE A 34 -3.79 -5.89 8.27
C ILE A 34 -4.05 -7.35 8.70
N GLY A 35 -4.48 -7.51 9.94
CA GLY A 35 -4.79 -8.80 10.55
C GLY A 35 -3.80 -9.20 11.63
N ALA A 36 -3.72 -10.48 11.94
CA ALA A 36 -2.81 -11.00 12.96
C ALA A 36 -1.36 -10.92 12.46
N PRO A 37 -0.39 -10.55 13.32
CA PRO A 37 1.02 -10.63 12.96
C PRO A 37 1.41 -12.05 12.53
N ALA A 38 2.44 -12.16 11.68
CA ALA A 38 3.06 -13.44 11.39
C ALA A 38 3.82 -13.98 12.61
N VAL A 39 3.98 -15.29 12.67
CA VAL A 39 4.69 -15.99 13.74
C VAL A 39 6.06 -16.43 13.24
N ALA A 40 7.13 -16.03 13.91
CA ALA A 40 8.49 -16.38 13.53
C ALA A 40 8.69 -17.91 13.51
N LYS A 41 9.35 -18.40 12.47
CA LYS A 41 9.73 -19.81 12.28
C LYS A 41 11.24 -20.02 12.44
N VAL A 42 11.98 -18.95 12.69
CA VAL A 42 13.43 -18.93 12.84
C VAL A 42 13.81 -18.34 14.18
N ALA A 43 14.97 -18.73 14.69
CA ALA A 43 15.57 -18.28 15.92
C ALA A 43 16.96 -17.68 15.67
N LYS A 44 17.51 -16.99 16.69
CA LYS A 44 18.88 -16.50 16.64
C LYS A 44 19.88 -17.64 16.40
N GLY A 45 20.76 -17.46 15.43
CA GLY A 45 21.77 -18.43 14.99
C GLY A 45 21.36 -19.23 13.75
N ASP A 46 20.08 -19.21 13.34
CA ASP A 46 19.64 -19.94 12.15
C ASP A 46 20.20 -19.29 10.88
N ARG A 47 20.70 -20.11 9.95
CA ARG A 47 21.03 -19.68 8.58
C ARG A 47 19.78 -19.72 7.72
N VAL A 48 19.59 -18.68 6.92
CA VAL A 48 18.46 -18.55 6.00
C VAL A 48 18.93 -18.19 4.60
N LEU A 49 18.14 -18.61 3.59
CA LEU A 49 18.34 -18.30 2.18
C LEU A 49 17.41 -17.18 1.73
N THR A 50 17.81 -16.43 0.71
CA THR A 50 16.93 -15.46 0.04
C THR A 50 15.67 -16.14 -0.50
N GLY A 51 14.49 -15.67 -0.14
CA GLY A 51 13.21 -16.26 -0.49
C GLY A 51 12.72 -17.38 0.44
N GLN A 52 13.51 -17.80 1.43
CA GLN A 52 13.07 -18.78 2.43
C GLN A 52 11.99 -18.21 3.35
N LEU A 53 10.98 -19.02 3.71
CA LEU A 53 9.97 -18.66 4.70
C LEU A 53 10.61 -18.50 6.09
N ILE A 54 10.47 -17.31 6.70
CA ILE A 54 11.00 -17.00 8.04
C ILE A 54 9.92 -16.70 9.07
N ALA A 55 8.70 -16.37 8.62
CA ALA A 55 7.55 -16.26 9.50
C ALA A 55 6.27 -16.67 8.76
N GLU A 56 5.42 -17.42 9.44
CA GLU A 56 4.18 -17.95 8.91
C GLU A 56 2.97 -17.11 9.33
N ALA A 57 1.97 -17.04 8.46
CA ALA A 57 0.72 -16.34 8.74
C ALA A 57 0.05 -16.85 10.03
N GLY A 58 -0.17 -15.97 11.01
CA GLY A 58 -0.75 -16.32 12.31
C GLY A 58 -2.27 -16.63 12.29
N SER A 59 -2.94 -16.34 11.15
CA SER A 59 -4.38 -16.59 10.97
C SER A 59 -4.74 -16.53 9.48
N PHE A 60 -6.03 -16.76 9.13
CA PHE A 60 -6.51 -16.54 7.76
C PHE A 60 -6.28 -15.10 7.28
N MET A 61 -6.54 -14.11 8.14
CA MET A 61 -6.24 -12.70 7.90
C MET A 61 -4.81 -12.40 8.36
N SER A 62 -3.81 -12.88 7.62
CA SER A 62 -2.39 -12.71 7.87
C SER A 62 -1.62 -13.01 6.58
N ALA A 63 -0.29 -12.82 6.55
CA ALA A 63 0.54 -13.14 5.40
C ALA A 63 1.91 -13.66 5.82
N ASN A 64 2.42 -14.61 5.07
CA ASN A 64 3.77 -15.15 5.22
C ASN A 64 4.84 -14.07 5.01
N ILE A 65 5.99 -14.25 5.64
CA ILE A 65 7.17 -13.40 5.49
C ILE A 65 8.35 -14.25 5.11
N HIS A 66 9.08 -13.82 4.08
CA HIS A 66 10.24 -14.52 3.55
C HIS A 66 11.49 -13.67 3.76
N SER A 67 12.63 -14.34 3.87
CA SER A 67 13.92 -13.66 3.99
C SER A 67 14.25 -12.93 2.69
N PRO A 68 14.57 -11.63 2.74
CA PRO A 68 14.96 -10.86 1.55
C PRO A 68 16.43 -11.04 1.19
N ILE A 69 17.24 -11.63 2.05
CA ILE A 69 18.67 -11.89 1.87
C ILE A 69 19.03 -13.27 2.42
N SER A 70 20.16 -13.83 1.98
CA SER A 70 20.78 -14.97 2.66
C SER A 70 21.70 -14.51 3.79
N GLY A 71 21.78 -15.30 4.85
CA GLY A 71 22.64 -14.97 6.00
C GLY A 71 22.19 -15.63 7.29
N THR A 72 22.68 -15.07 8.40
CA THR A 72 22.41 -15.58 9.75
C THR A 72 21.45 -14.68 10.50
N VAL A 73 20.43 -15.26 11.13
CA VAL A 73 19.52 -14.57 12.04
C VAL A 73 20.26 -14.17 13.29
N THR A 74 20.42 -12.86 13.52
CA THR A 74 21.16 -12.33 14.68
C THR A 74 20.28 -12.05 15.88
N ALA A 75 18.98 -11.75 15.63
CA ALA A 75 18.01 -11.47 16.70
C ALA A 75 16.56 -11.72 16.23
N VAL A 76 15.69 -12.06 17.19
CA VAL A 76 14.22 -12.04 17.08
C VAL A 76 13.73 -11.31 18.31
N ASP A 77 13.57 -9.98 18.23
CA ASP A 77 13.40 -9.11 19.39
C ASP A 77 12.43 -7.95 19.13
N MET A 78 12.06 -7.24 20.21
CA MET A 78 11.30 -6.01 20.17
C MET A 78 12.15 -4.82 19.74
N VAL A 79 11.94 -4.32 18.53
CA VAL A 79 12.68 -3.19 17.93
C VAL A 79 11.74 -1.99 17.74
N VAL A 80 12.30 -0.78 17.87
CA VAL A 80 11.55 0.49 17.68
C VAL A 80 11.35 0.74 16.19
N ASN A 81 10.08 0.88 15.77
CA ASN A 81 9.71 1.18 14.39
C ASN A 81 9.78 2.69 14.06
N GLY A 82 9.46 3.06 12.82
CA GLY A 82 9.49 4.43 12.33
C GLY A 82 8.55 5.42 13.05
N GLN A 83 7.55 4.93 13.76
CA GLN A 83 6.64 5.72 14.57
C GLN A 83 7.04 5.78 16.06
N GLY A 84 8.18 5.19 16.43
CA GLY A 84 8.63 5.15 17.83
C GLY A 84 8.00 4.05 18.68
N LEU A 85 7.26 3.12 18.08
CA LEU A 85 6.61 2.01 18.77
C LEU A 85 7.46 0.74 18.70
N ARG A 86 7.47 -0.06 19.77
CA ARG A 86 8.15 -1.35 19.79
C ARG A 86 7.30 -2.42 19.13
N GLN A 87 7.93 -3.21 18.27
CA GLN A 87 7.29 -4.38 17.63
C GLN A 87 8.29 -5.50 17.42
N MET A 88 7.81 -6.75 17.37
CA MET A 88 8.64 -7.92 17.13
C MET A 88 9.18 -7.89 15.71
N MET A 89 10.51 -8.04 15.57
CA MET A 89 11.21 -8.06 14.29
C MET A 89 12.28 -9.16 14.27
N ILE A 90 12.58 -9.67 13.08
CA ILE A 90 13.69 -10.59 12.79
C ILE A 90 14.80 -9.77 12.18
N THR A 91 15.99 -9.84 12.75
CA THR A 91 17.21 -9.20 12.21
C THR A 91 18.12 -10.27 11.61
N ILE A 92 18.53 -10.05 10.34
CA ILE A 92 19.40 -10.98 9.59
C ILE A 92 20.64 -10.22 9.13
N LYS A 93 21.81 -10.77 9.40
CA LYS A 93 23.09 -10.31 8.87
C LYS A 93 23.38 -11.05 7.58
N ARG A 94 23.63 -10.31 6.50
CA ARG A 94 23.87 -10.87 5.17
C ARG A 94 25.15 -11.68 5.11
N GLU A 95 25.06 -12.84 4.47
CA GLU A 95 26.19 -13.72 4.12
C GLU A 95 25.91 -14.32 2.74
N GLY A 96 26.44 -13.67 1.70
CA GLY A 96 26.20 -14.04 0.30
C GLY A 96 24.88 -13.52 -0.27
N ASP A 97 24.40 -14.17 -1.33
CA ASP A 97 23.07 -13.98 -1.98
C ASP A 97 22.57 -15.35 -2.50
N ASP A 98 22.60 -16.36 -1.63
CA ASP A 98 22.11 -17.70 -1.93
C ASP A 98 20.59 -17.72 -1.90
N TRP A 99 19.96 -18.21 -2.97
CA TRP A 99 18.50 -18.24 -3.10
C TRP A 99 17.93 -19.61 -2.75
N ALA A 100 16.73 -19.63 -2.21
CA ALA A 100 15.98 -20.85 -2.01
C ALA A 100 15.66 -21.51 -3.38
N GLU A 101 15.62 -22.85 -3.38
CA GLU A 101 15.35 -23.63 -4.59
C GLU A 101 13.99 -23.33 -5.20
N GLY A 102 13.88 -23.49 -6.52
CA GLY A 102 12.62 -23.35 -7.27
C GLY A 102 12.19 -21.92 -7.56
N ILE A 103 12.97 -20.91 -7.17
CA ILE A 103 12.71 -19.50 -7.52
C ILE A 103 13.34 -19.21 -8.88
N ASP A 104 12.51 -18.87 -9.88
CA ASP A 104 12.98 -18.45 -11.20
C ASP A 104 13.41 -16.97 -11.16
N ARG A 105 14.70 -16.74 -11.36
CA ARG A 105 15.36 -15.42 -11.40
C ARG A 105 15.58 -14.90 -12.81
N SER A 106 15.19 -15.66 -13.83
CA SER A 106 15.39 -15.25 -15.23
C SER A 106 14.51 -14.04 -15.57
N GLU A 107 14.96 -13.25 -16.54
CA GLU A 107 14.18 -12.12 -17.08
C GLU A 107 13.14 -12.59 -18.11
N ALA A 108 13.12 -13.88 -18.45
CA ALA A 108 12.21 -14.43 -19.45
C ALA A 108 10.74 -14.25 -19.02
N LEU A 109 9.94 -13.61 -19.88
CA LEU A 109 8.51 -13.44 -19.62
C LEU A 109 7.75 -14.77 -19.84
N VAL A 110 7.08 -15.24 -18.80
CA VAL A 110 6.18 -16.39 -18.86
C VAL A 110 4.76 -15.90 -19.09
N LYS A 111 4.18 -16.14 -20.26
CA LYS A 111 2.85 -15.61 -20.65
C LYS A 111 1.68 -16.48 -20.24
N VAL A 112 1.89 -17.78 -20.05
CA VAL A 112 0.82 -18.75 -19.81
C VAL A 112 0.81 -19.20 -18.35
N CYS A 113 -0.31 -19.04 -17.67
CA CYS A 113 -0.52 -19.55 -16.33
C CYS A 113 -1.20 -20.93 -16.38
N PRO A 114 -0.49 -22.04 -16.06
CA PRO A 114 -1.06 -23.38 -16.10
C PRO A 114 -1.96 -23.70 -14.89
N PHE A 115 -1.87 -22.92 -13.81
CA PHE A 115 -2.48 -23.21 -12.51
C PHE A 115 -3.99 -22.94 -12.50
N SER A 116 -4.74 -23.73 -11.74
CA SER A 116 -6.15 -23.47 -11.41
C SER A 116 -6.32 -22.23 -10.51
N ALA A 117 -7.55 -21.74 -10.36
CA ALA A 117 -7.86 -20.62 -9.46
C ALA A 117 -7.42 -20.87 -8.01
N GLN A 118 -7.64 -22.09 -7.52
CA GLN A 118 -7.27 -22.47 -6.16
C GLN A 118 -5.75 -22.52 -5.97
N GLU A 119 -5.01 -23.09 -6.92
CA GLU A 119 -3.53 -23.10 -6.90
C GLU A 119 -2.94 -21.70 -6.98
N ILE A 120 -3.53 -20.80 -7.78
CA ILE A 120 -3.13 -19.39 -7.84
C ILE A 120 -3.27 -18.73 -6.48
N ILE A 121 -4.43 -18.88 -5.82
CA ILE A 121 -4.67 -18.29 -4.49
C ILE A 121 -3.72 -18.88 -3.45
N ALA A 122 -3.45 -20.19 -3.51
CA ALA A 122 -2.48 -20.84 -2.63
C ALA A 122 -1.06 -20.27 -2.82
N LYS A 123 -0.57 -20.17 -4.07
CA LYS A 123 0.74 -19.59 -4.38
C LYS A 123 0.86 -18.13 -3.91
N ILE A 124 -0.18 -17.32 -4.08
CA ILE A 124 -0.23 -15.94 -3.60
C ILE A 124 -0.14 -15.87 -2.07
N LYS A 125 -0.84 -16.77 -1.35
CA LYS A 125 -0.77 -16.91 0.10
C LYS A 125 0.63 -17.33 0.54
N ASP A 126 1.16 -18.39 -0.07
CA ASP A 126 2.48 -18.94 0.28
C ASP A 126 3.59 -17.92 0.04
N ALA A 127 3.54 -17.17 -1.06
CA ALA A 127 4.49 -16.09 -1.36
C ALA A 127 4.32 -14.82 -0.50
N GLY A 128 3.32 -14.78 0.39
CA GLY A 128 3.08 -13.67 1.31
C GLY A 128 2.70 -12.36 0.62
N ILE A 129 1.96 -12.41 -0.50
CA ILE A 129 1.57 -11.23 -1.26
C ILE A 129 0.49 -10.44 -0.50
N VAL A 130 0.73 -9.14 -0.34
CA VAL A 130 -0.21 -8.17 0.25
C VAL A 130 -0.41 -6.98 -0.69
N GLY A 131 -1.45 -6.20 -0.46
CA GLY A 131 -1.68 -4.97 -1.20
C GLY A 131 -0.55 -3.96 -0.99
N MET A 132 0.14 -3.55 -2.06
CA MET A 132 1.33 -2.70 -2.00
C MET A 132 1.01 -1.21 -2.15
N GLY A 133 -0.22 -0.83 -2.49
CA GLY A 133 -0.66 0.55 -2.71
C GLY A 133 -1.39 1.20 -1.53
N GLY A 134 -1.27 0.68 -0.29
CA GLY A 134 -1.97 1.29 0.84
C GLY A 134 -2.03 0.42 2.09
N ALA A 135 -3.20 -0.10 2.42
CA ALA A 135 -3.49 -0.75 3.69
C ALA A 135 -2.83 -2.12 3.89
N THR A 136 -2.05 -2.63 2.94
CA THR A 136 -1.36 -3.94 3.04
C THR A 136 -2.30 -5.11 3.36
N PHE A 137 -3.49 -5.11 2.76
CA PHE A 137 -4.46 -6.20 2.96
C PHE A 137 -3.94 -7.49 2.28
N PRO A 138 -4.01 -8.67 2.96
CA PRO A 138 -3.55 -9.94 2.37
C PRO A 138 -4.29 -10.27 1.08
N THR A 139 -3.54 -10.43 -0.04
CA THR A 139 -4.13 -10.54 -1.38
C THR A 139 -4.93 -11.82 -1.56
N HIS A 140 -4.48 -12.95 -0.99
CA HIS A 140 -5.21 -14.22 -1.04
C HIS A 140 -6.60 -14.12 -0.40
N VAL A 141 -6.76 -13.35 0.69
CA VAL A 141 -8.07 -13.11 1.33
C VAL A 141 -9.00 -12.32 0.40
N LYS A 142 -8.45 -11.30 -0.29
CA LYS A 142 -9.21 -10.49 -1.25
C LYS A 142 -9.70 -11.34 -2.44
N LEU A 143 -8.92 -12.32 -2.87
CA LEU A 143 -9.24 -13.22 -4.00
C LEU A 143 -10.13 -14.39 -3.59
N SER A 144 -10.23 -14.70 -2.30
CA SER A 144 -11.13 -15.73 -1.76
C SER A 144 -12.55 -15.17 -1.68
N VAL A 145 -13.27 -15.22 -2.79
CA VAL A 145 -14.64 -14.69 -2.88
C VAL A 145 -15.56 -15.44 -1.92
N PRO A 146 -16.25 -14.75 -0.98
CA PRO A 146 -17.13 -15.41 -0.01
C PRO A 146 -18.31 -16.13 -0.68
N PRO A 147 -18.83 -17.22 -0.07
CA PRO A 147 -20.04 -17.89 -0.57
C PRO A 147 -21.21 -16.92 -0.77
N GLY A 148 -21.94 -17.04 -1.86
CA GLY A 148 -23.06 -16.17 -2.21
C GLY A 148 -22.67 -14.82 -2.81
N LYS A 149 -21.38 -14.49 -2.91
CA LYS A 149 -20.87 -13.32 -3.64
C LYS A 149 -20.28 -13.76 -4.98
N LYS A 150 -20.24 -12.84 -5.93
CA LYS A 150 -19.67 -13.09 -7.27
C LYS A 150 -18.83 -11.90 -7.70
N ALA A 151 -17.61 -12.18 -8.14
CA ALA A 151 -16.81 -11.19 -8.85
C ALA A 151 -17.32 -11.05 -10.28
N GLU A 152 -17.32 -9.82 -10.82
CA GLU A 152 -17.68 -9.52 -12.21
C GLU A 152 -16.51 -8.91 -12.97
N CYS A 153 -15.63 -8.19 -12.27
CA CYS A 153 -14.43 -7.62 -12.85
C CYS A 153 -13.28 -7.52 -11.85
N VAL A 154 -12.07 -7.48 -12.40
CA VAL A 154 -10.86 -7.06 -11.69
C VAL A 154 -10.55 -5.62 -12.08
N ILE A 155 -10.15 -4.78 -11.11
CA ILE A 155 -9.71 -3.40 -11.36
C ILE A 155 -8.28 -3.26 -10.85
N ILE A 156 -7.36 -2.90 -11.75
CA ILE A 156 -5.99 -2.59 -11.38
C ILE A 156 -5.88 -1.10 -11.11
N ASN A 157 -5.44 -0.79 -9.91
CA ASN A 157 -5.19 0.57 -9.46
C ASN A 157 -3.79 1.01 -9.87
N GLY A 158 -3.66 1.66 -11.02
CA GLY A 158 -2.46 2.34 -11.53
C GLY A 158 -2.56 3.87 -11.37
N VAL A 159 -3.47 4.34 -10.53
CA VAL A 159 -3.77 5.77 -10.38
C VAL A 159 -2.61 6.55 -9.77
N GLU A 160 -2.04 6.06 -8.68
CA GLU A 160 -0.95 6.71 -7.92
C GLU A 160 -1.19 8.21 -7.71
N CYS A 161 -2.37 8.53 -7.10
CA CYS A 161 -2.80 9.92 -6.88
C CYS A 161 -2.06 10.65 -5.75
N GLU A 162 -1.33 9.93 -4.90
CA GLU A 162 -0.55 10.52 -3.81
C GLU A 162 0.56 11.41 -4.39
N PRO A 163 0.67 12.70 -4.01
CA PRO A 163 1.73 13.58 -4.49
C PRO A 163 3.13 13.00 -4.26
N TYR A 164 4.07 13.36 -5.10
CA TYR A 164 5.47 12.95 -5.11
C TYR A 164 5.74 11.49 -5.53
N LEU A 165 4.85 10.52 -5.24
CA LEU A 165 5.10 9.11 -5.50
C LEU A 165 5.04 8.79 -7.00
N THR A 166 5.98 7.96 -7.46
CA THR A 166 6.14 7.55 -8.87
C THR A 166 6.51 6.07 -9.02
N SER A 167 6.48 5.30 -7.93
CA SER A 167 6.84 3.88 -7.93
C SER A 167 5.91 3.02 -8.80
N ASP A 168 4.59 3.25 -8.74
CA ASP A 168 3.64 2.52 -9.59
C ASP A 168 3.72 3.00 -11.05
N HIS A 169 3.94 4.31 -11.29
CA HIS A 169 4.14 4.84 -12.63
C HIS A 169 5.33 4.15 -13.32
N ARG A 170 6.48 4.09 -12.64
CA ARG A 170 7.67 3.41 -13.19
C ARG A 170 7.46 1.90 -13.33
N THR A 171 6.81 1.26 -12.37
CA THR A 171 6.45 -0.15 -12.47
C THR A 171 5.56 -0.44 -13.69
N MET A 172 4.58 0.42 -13.99
CA MET A 172 3.74 0.29 -15.19
C MET A 172 4.53 0.41 -16.50
N LEU A 173 5.57 1.25 -16.53
CA LEU A 173 6.41 1.44 -17.72
C LEU A 173 7.45 0.33 -17.87
N GLU A 174 8.11 -0.08 -16.80
CA GLU A 174 9.27 -0.99 -16.86
C GLU A 174 8.88 -2.48 -16.69
N HIS A 175 7.74 -2.76 -16.04
CA HIS A 175 7.18 -4.10 -15.83
C HIS A 175 5.78 -4.26 -16.45
N GLY A 176 5.49 -3.53 -17.54
CA GLY A 176 4.16 -3.50 -18.16
C GLY A 176 3.69 -4.87 -18.67
N GLU A 177 4.56 -5.69 -19.25
CA GLU A 177 4.21 -7.04 -19.71
C GLU A 177 3.92 -7.97 -18.53
N GLU A 178 4.75 -7.98 -17.49
CA GLU A 178 4.50 -8.74 -16.25
C GLU A 178 3.19 -8.32 -15.59
N LEU A 179 2.91 -7.01 -15.58
CA LEU A 179 1.67 -6.45 -15.03
C LEU A 179 0.45 -7.01 -15.79
N VAL A 180 0.45 -6.96 -17.12
CA VAL A 180 -0.70 -7.43 -17.93
C VAL A 180 -0.89 -8.95 -17.80
N VAL A 181 0.19 -9.74 -17.76
CA VAL A 181 0.08 -11.18 -17.45
C VAL A 181 -0.45 -11.37 -16.02
N GLY A 182 0.01 -10.59 -15.04
CA GLY A 182 -0.52 -10.58 -13.67
C GLY A 182 -2.03 -10.30 -13.62
N VAL A 183 -2.53 -9.39 -14.48
CA VAL A 183 -3.98 -9.16 -14.62
C VAL A 183 -4.70 -10.43 -15.07
N THR A 184 -4.19 -11.15 -16.05
CA THR A 184 -4.80 -12.43 -16.51
C THR A 184 -4.84 -13.47 -15.40
N ILE A 185 -3.79 -13.55 -14.57
CA ILE A 185 -3.72 -14.42 -13.39
C ILE A 185 -4.82 -14.05 -12.38
N LEU A 186 -4.97 -12.76 -12.06
CA LEU A 186 -6.00 -12.28 -11.16
C LEU A 186 -7.41 -12.55 -11.71
N MET A 187 -7.65 -12.32 -13.02
CA MET A 187 -8.92 -12.66 -13.67
C MET A 187 -9.24 -14.16 -13.53
N LYS A 188 -8.25 -15.02 -13.76
CA LYS A 188 -8.37 -16.48 -13.61
C LYS A 188 -8.66 -16.88 -12.17
N ALA A 189 -7.97 -16.26 -11.18
CA ALA A 189 -8.14 -16.54 -9.76
C ALA A 189 -9.58 -16.29 -9.26
N VAL A 190 -10.25 -15.25 -9.77
CA VAL A 190 -11.61 -14.90 -9.36
C VAL A 190 -12.68 -15.28 -10.39
N GLY A 191 -12.30 -15.92 -11.50
CA GLY A 191 -13.21 -16.47 -12.51
C GLY A 191 -13.95 -15.42 -13.33
N VAL A 192 -13.30 -14.30 -13.70
CA VAL A 192 -13.92 -13.20 -14.47
C VAL A 192 -13.32 -13.05 -15.86
N GLY A 193 -14.14 -12.55 -16.80
CA GLY A 193 -13.73 -12.28 -18.18
C GLY A 193 -13.37 -10.82 -18.47
N LYS A 194 -13.42 -9.94 -17.46
CA LYS A 194 -13.15 -8.49 -17.63
C LYS A 194 -12.20 -7.97 -16.58
N ALA A 195 -11.26 -7.13 -17.00
CA ALA A 195 -10.41 -6.34 -16.12
C ALA A 195 -10.21 -4.93 -16.67
N TYR A 196 -10.04 -3.99 -15.75
CA TYR A 196 -9.77 -2.58 -16.04
C TYR A 196 -8.46 -2.16 -15.38
N ILE A 197 -7.64 -1.39 -16.10
CA ILE A 197 -6.43 -0.76 -15.53
C ILE A 197 -6.70 0.74 -15.47
N GLY A 198 -7.02 1.26 -14.28
CA GLY A 198 -7.29 2.69 -14.09
C GLY A 198 -6.00 3.49 -13.90
N ILE A 199 -5.77 4.49 -14.75
CA ILE A 199 -4.56 5.32 -14.74
C ILE A 199 -4.97 6.79 -14.88
N GLU A 200 -4.40 7.70 -14.07
CA GLU A 200 -4.66 9.14 -14.22
C GLU A 200 -4.02 9.73 -15.49
N ASN A 201 -4.72 10.71 -16.09
CA ASN A 201 -4.31 11.37 -17.33
C ASN A 201 -2.97 12.13 -17.24
N ASN A 202 -2.40 12.29 -16.05
CA ASN A 202 -1.05 12.83 -15.87
C ASN A 202 0.08 11.81 -16.16
N LYS A 203 -0.28 10.60 -16.61
CA LYS A 203 0.63 9.51 -16.99
C LYS A 203 0.33 9.03 -18.43
N PRO A 204 0.40 9.93 -19.45
CA PRO A 204 0.02 9.58 -20.83
C PRO A 204 0.91 8.49 -21.43
N ASP A 205 2.18 8.44 -21.03
CA ASP A 205 3.16 7.42 -21.37
C ASP A 205 2.74 6.02 -20.90
N ALA A 206 2.36 5.88 -19.62
CA ALA A 206 1.89 4.61 -19.05
C ALA A 206 0.55 4.19 -19.68
N ILE A 207 -0.38 5.12 -19.93
CA ILE A 207 -1.64 4.84 -20.63
C ILE A 207 -1.35 4.27 -22.02
N ALA A 208 -0.53 4.94 -22.83
CA ALA A 208 -0.19 4.50 -24.18
C ALA A 208 0.53 3.13 -24.16
N HIS A 209 1.50 2.97 -23.27
CA HIS A 209 2.31 1.75 -23.13
C HIS A 209 1.42 0.54 -22.77
N LEU A 210 0.63 0.66 -21.70
CA LEU A 210 -0.23 -0.45 -21.25
C LEU A 210 -1.39 -0.73 -22.20
N THR A 211 -1.94 0.28 -22.89
CA THR A 211 -2.95 0.08 -23.93
C THR A 211 -2.40 -0.77 -25.07
N LYS A 212 -1.17 -0.51 -25.51
CA LYS A 212 -0.50 -1.29 -26.55
C LYS A 212 -0.29 -2.74 -26.13
N ILE A 213 0.15 -3.00 -24.89
CA ILE A 213 0.34 -4.37 -24.39
C ILE A 213 -1.01 -5.07 -24.22
N ALA A 214 -1.98 -4.40 -23.58
CA ALA A 214 -3.30 -4.97 -23.28
C ALA A 214 -4.09 -5.36 -24.55
N ALA A 215 -3.82 -4.72 -25.70
CA ALA A 215 -4.44 -5.07 -26.98
C ALA A 215 -4.22 -6.54 -27.39
N GLY A 216 -3.16 -7.18 -26.89
CA GLY A 216 -2.88 -8.61 -27.08
C GLY A 216 -3.65 -9.55 -26.13
N TYR A 217 -4.46 -9.02 -25.20
CA TYR A 217 -5.12 -9.80 -24.15
C TYR A 217 -6.63 -9.52 -24.12
N LYS A 218 -7.44 -10.59 -24.26
CA LYS A 218 -8.90 -10.44 -24.27
C LYS A 218 -9.44 -10.00 -22.91
N GLY A 219 -10.32 -9.00 -22.92
CA GLY A 219 -11.08 -8.57 -21.75
C GLY A 219 -10.34 -7.60 -20.81
N ILE A 220 -9.15 -7.12 -21.19
CA ILE A 220 -8.40 -6.11 -20.44
C ILE A 220 -8.54 -4.75 -21.15
N GLU A 221 -8.94 -3.73 -20.39
CA GLU A 221 -9.14 -2.37 -20.86
C GLU A 221 -8.35 -1.38 -19.98
N VAL A 222 -7.62 -0.45 -20.61
CA VAL A 222 -6.97 0.66 -19.92
C VAL A 222 -7.95 1.84 -19.88
N VAL A 223 -8.24 2.34 -18.68
CA VAL A 223 -9.22 3.41 -18.44
C VAL A 223 -8.50 4.68 -17.99
N PRO A 224 -8.40 5.71 -18.87
CA PRO A 224 -7.86 7.01 -18.47
C PRO A 224 -8.80 7.71 -17.49
N LEU A 225 -8.25 8.21 -16.38
CA LEU A 225 -9.01 8.82 -15.30
C LEU A 225 -8.62 10.30 -15.11
N LYS A 226 -9.56 11.10 -14.62
CA LYS A 226 -9.28 12.50 -14.27
C LYS A 226 -8.29 12.57 -13.12
N VAL A 227 -7.32 13.48 -13.22
CA VAL A 227 -6.40 13.77 -12.13
C VAL A 227 -7.14 14.46 -10.99
N MET A 228 -7.31 13.75 -9.90
CA MET A 228 -7.96 14.26 -8.68
C MET A 228 -7.59 13.38 -7.49
N TYR A 229 -7.28 13.98 -6.35
CA TYR A 229 -7.00 13.25 -5.13
C TYR A 229 -8.28 13.13 -4.27
N PRO A 230 -8.70 11.93 -3.78
CA PRO A 230 -8.03 10.63 -3.87
C PRO A 230 -8.66 9.69 -4.93
N GLN A 231 -8.41 9.91 -6.20
CA GLN A 231 -8.94 9.08 -7.30
C GLN A 231 -8.53 7.59 -7.17
N GLY A 232 -7.33 7.32 -6.58
CA GLY A 232 -6.86 5.97 -6.29
C GLY A 232 -7.49 5.33 -5.04
N GLY A 233 -8.37 6.02 -4.33
CA GLY A 233 -9.16 5.40 -3.27
C GLY A 233 -10.01 4.26 -3.85
N GLU A 234 -10.00 3.07 -3.21
CA GLU A 234 -10.64 1.86 -3.76
C GLU A 234 -12.10 2.09 -4.16
N LYS A 235 -12.89 2.74 -3.29
CA LYS A 235 -14.31 3.04 -3.57
C LYS A 235 -14.49 4.10 -4.67
N GLN A 236 -13.62 5.11 -4.72
CA GLN A 236 -13.62 6.15 -5.74
C GLN A 236 -13.24 5.57 -7.11
N LEU A 237 -12.23 4.71 -7.15
CA LEU A 237 -11.80 4.03 -8.37
C LEU A 237 -12.91 3.12 -8.93
N ILE A 238 -13.55 2.32 -8.07
CA ILE A 238 -14.68 1.48 -8.49
C ILE A 238 -15.79 2.33 -9.11
N ALA A 239 -16.16 3.43 -8.45
CA ALA A 239 -17.21 4.32 -8.95
C ALA A 239 -16.82 4.97 -10.29
N ALA A 240 -15.57 5.40 -10.45
CA ALA A 240 -15.06 6.02 -11.67
C ALA A 240 -15.03 5.05 -12.87
N VAL A 241 -14.65 3.79 -12.63
CA VAL A 241 -14.48 2.77 -13.68
C VAL A 241 -15.80 2.08 -14.03
N THR A 242 -16.64 1.77 -13.03
CA THR A 242 -17.82 0.94 -13.21
C THR A 242 -19.16 1.69 -13.09
N GLY A 243 -19.15 2.94 -12.60
CA GLY A 243 -20.37 3.67 -12.23
C GLY A 243 -21.05 3.17 -10.95
N ARG A 244 -20.53 2.11 -10.30
CA ARG A 244 -21.12 1.49 -9.11
C ARG A 244 -20.56 2.09 -7.84
N GLN A 245 -21.39 2.28 -6.83
CA GLN A 245 -20.98 2.79 -5.53
C GLN A 245 -20.94 1.66 -4.50
N VAL A 246 -19.80 1.48 -3.86
CA VAL A 246 -19.68 0.54 -2.73
C VAL A 246 -20.37 1.13 -1.52
N PRO A 247 -21.39 0.47 -0.94
CA PRO A 247 -22.10 0.97 0.24
C PRO A 247 -21.18 1.23 1.43
N PRO A 248 -21.67 1.93 2.47
CA PRO A 248 -20.93 2.08 3.74
C PRO A 248 -20.56 0.72 4.37
N PRO A 249 -19.54 0.65 5.24
CA PRO A 249 -19.24 -0.55 6.00
C PRO A 249 -20.49 -1.10 6.72
N PRO A 250 -20.67 -2.44 6.76
CA PRO A 250 -19.66 -3.46 6.49
C PRO A 250 -19.49 -3.90 5.03
N ALA A 251 -20.12 -3.21 4.07
CA ALA A 251 -20.03 -3.57 2.65
C ALA A 251 -18.59 -3.44 2.12
N LEU A 252 -18.24 -4.38 1.24
CA LEU A 252 -16.94 -4.53 0.60
C LEU A 252 -17.03 -4.34 -0.92
N PRO A 253 -15.93 -4.10 -1.64
CA PRO A 253 -15.90 -4.02 -3.10
C PRO A 253 -16.58 -5.19 -3.82
N ILE A 254 -16.46 -6.39 -3.27
CA ILE A 254 -17.10 -7.60 -3.83
C ILE A 254 -18.63 -7.53 -3.83
N ASP A 255 -19.26 -6.70 -2.98
CA ASP A 255 -20.71 -6.51 -2.94
C ASP A 255 -21.23 -5.78 -4.19
N VAL A 256 -20.34 -5.12 -4.92
CA VAL A 256 -20.61 -4.52 -6.23
C VAL A 256 -19.88 -5.25 -7.36
N GLY A 257 -19.42 -6.49 -7.12
CA GLY A 257 -18.80 -7.36 -8.11
C GLY A 257 -17.35 -6.98 -8.46
N ALA A 258 -16.72 -6.08 -7.73
CA ALA A 258 -15.37 -5.61 -8.03
C ALA A 258 -14.30 -6.21 -7.11
N VAL A 259 -13.16 -6.60 -7.70
CA VAL A 259 -11.92 -6.95 -6.98
C VAL A 259 -10.83 -5.98 -7.39
N VAL A 260 -10.30 -5.21 -6.46
CA VAL A 260 -9.30 -4.16 -6.75
C VAL A 260 -7.92 -4.59 -6.28
N CYS A 261 -6.92 -4.52 -7.18
CA CYS A 261 -5.51 -4.76 -6.88
C CYS A 261 -4.66 -3.56 -7.33
N ASN A 262 -3.59 -3.24 -6.62
CA ASN A 262 -2.65 -2.20 -7.02
C ASN A 262 -1.71 -2.71 -8.13
N ALA A 263 -1.13 -1.81 -8.95
CA ALA A 263 -0.23 -2.15 -10.06
C ALA A 263 1.00 -2.96 -9.59
N SER A 264 1.73 -2.48 -8.59
CA SER A 264 2.90 -3.21 -8.05
C SER A 264 2.50 -4.55 -7.42
N THR A 265 1.33 -4.64 -6.77
CA THR A 265 0.78 -5.93 -6.28
C THR A 265 0.55 -6.91 -7.42
N THR A 266 0.07 -6.43 -8.56
CA THR A 266 -0.21 -7.26 -9.73
C THR A 266 1.07 -7.85 -10.33
N VAL A 267 2.16 -7.07 -10.39
CA VAL A 267 3.50 -7.58 -10.76
C VAL A 267 3.99 -8.60 -9.74
N ALA A 268 3.83 -8.35 -8.44
CA ALA A 268 4.20 -9.32 -7.39
C ALA A 268 3.39 -10.63 -7.48
N VAL A 269 2.12 -10.57 -7.90
CA VAL A 269 1.30 -11.76 -8.18
C VAL A 269 1.87 -12.56 -9.35
N TYR A 270 2.26 -11.89 -10.45
CA TYR A 270 2.96 -12.54 -11.56
C TYR A 270 4.22 -13.27 -11.08
N GLN A 271 5.07 -12.58 -10.34
CA GLN A 271 6.32 -13.14 -9.83
C GLN A 271 6.09 -14.31 -8.87
N ALA A 272 5.10 -14.21 -7.98
CA ALA A 272 4.75 -15.30 -7.06
C ALA A 272 4.22 -16.55 -7.79
N VAL A 273 3.32 -16.37 -8.74
CA VAL A 273 2.62 -17.48 -9.39
C VAL A 273 3.48 -18.16 -10.45
N LEU A 274 4.17 -17.39 -11.30
CA LEU A 274 4.90 -17.90 -12.45
C LEU A 274 6.40 -18.04 -12.24
N LYS A 275 6.97 -17.26 -11.30
CA LYS A 275 8.40 -17.27 -10.98
C LYS A 275 8.71 -17.90 -9.60
N ASN A 276 7.70 -18.29 -8.86
CA ASN A 276 7.84 -18.79 -7.47
C ASN A 276 8.58 -17.80 -6.54
N LYS A 277 8.63 -16.51 -6.92
CA LYS A 277 9.36 -15.49 -6.18
C LYS A 277 8.45 -14.86 -5.13
N PRO A 278 8.74 -15.03 -3.82
CA PRO A 278 7.93 -14.42 -2.76
C PRO A 278 8.14 -12.90 -2.71
N LEU A 279 7.25 -12.20 -1.98
CA LEU A 279 7.33 -10.74 -1.82
C LEU A 279 8.46 -10.36 -0.85
N ILE A 280 9.66 -10.20 -1.40
CA ILE A 280 10.89 -9.87 -0.66
C ILE A 280 11.53 -8.55 -1.07
N GLU A 281 11.02 -7.92 -2.12
CA GLU A 281 11.51 -6.64 -2.63
C GLU A 281 10.37 -5.80 -3.19
N ARG A 282 10.62 -4.51 -3.34
CA ARG A 282 9.67 -3.59 -3.96
C ARG A 282 10.35 -2.33 -4.48
N VAL A 283 9.68 -1.63 -5.39
CA VAL A 283 10.06 -0.28 -5.81
C VAL A 283 9.58 0.72 -4.76
N VAL A 284 10.48 1.61 -4.32
CA VAL A 284 10.22 2.69 -3.37
C VAL A 284 10.66 4.01 -3.98
N THR A 285 9.78 4.98 -4.04
CA THR A 285 10.12 6.36 -4.43
C THR A 285 10.80 7.07 -3.26
N VAL A 286 12.02 7.60 -3.46
CA VAL A 286 12.67 8.52 -2.51
C VAL A 286 12.65 9.91 -3.12
N THR A 287 12.02 10.87 -2.45
CA THR A 287 11.68 12.14 -3.08
C THR A 287 11.53 13.29 -2.06
N GLY A 288 11.44 14.50 -2.59
CA GLY A 288 11.28 15.74 -1.85
C GLY A 288 11.88 16.89 -2.64
N LYS A 289 11.36 18.11 -2.46
CA LYS A 289 11.85 19.27 -3.24
C LYS A 289 13.32 19.60 -2.98
N SER A 290 13.80 19.33 -1.78
CA SER A 290 15.20 19.56 -1.38
C SER A 290 16.09 18.33 -1.57
N MET A 291 15.54 17.18 -1.98
CA MET A 291 16.35 16.00 -2.27
C MET A 291 17.24 16.27 -3.46
N LYS A 292 18.52 15.89 -3.34
CA LYS A 292 19.52 16.07 -4.40
C LYS A 292 19.18 15.25 -5.65
N GLU A 293 18.80 14.00 -5.43
CA GLU A 293 18.55 13.03 -6.49
C GLU A 293 17.27 12.21 -6.20
N PRO A 294 16.05 12.79 -6.40
CA PRO A 294 14.83 11.99 -6.28
C PRO A 294 14.88 10.76 -7.19
N LYS A 295 14.59 9.56 -6.67
CA LYS A 295 14.78 8.27 -7.36
C LYS A 295 13.62 7.31 -7.10
N ASN A 296 13.55 6.27 -7.93
CA ASN A 296 12.75 5.07 -7.68
C ASN A 296 13.73 3.90 -7.50
N LEU A 297 13.75 3.32 -6.31
CA LEU A 297 14.72 2.30 -5.93
C LEU A 297 14.04 0.95 -5.78
N LEU A 298 14.50 -0.08 -6.52
CA LEU A 298 14.17 -1.46 -6.21
C LEU A 298 15.01 -1.89 -5.00
N THR A 299 14.35 -2.13 -3.89
CA THR A 299 15.00 -2.45 -2.61
C THR A 299 14.45 -3.71 -1.97
N ARG A 300 15.31 -4.43 -1.26
CA ARG A 300 14.90 -5.58 -0.44
C ARG A 300 14.13 -5.12 0.79
N MET A 301 13.11 -5.91 1.18
CA MET A 301 12.41 -5.68 2.45
C MET A 301 13.39 -5.69 3.61
N GLY A 302 13.11 -4.91 4.66
CA GLY A 302 13.99 -4.85 5.82
C GLY A 302 15.20 -3.93 5.66
N THR A 303 15.48 -3.38 4.48
CA THR A 303 16.52 -2.37 4.27
C THR A 303 16.20 -1.12 5.10
N PRO A 304 17.14 -0.54 5.85
CA PRO A 304 16.93 0.71 6.58
C PRO A 304 16.55 1.86 5.63
N ILE A 305 15.58 2.69 6.02
CA ILE A 305 15.16 3.84 5.22
C ILE A 305 16.29 4.86 5.06
N SER A 306 17.19 4.98 6.07
CA SER A 306 18.41 5.79 5.97
C SER A 306 19.25 5.42 4.75
N ALA A 307 19.40 4.13 4.42
CA ALA A 307 20.16 3.67 3.25
C ALA A 307 19.51 4.13 1.92
N LEU A 308 18.17 4.18 1.83
CA LEU A 308 17.49 4.68 0.65
C LEU A 308 17.69 6.20 0.50
N ILE A 309 17.66 6.94 1.61
CA ILE A 309 17.90 8.39 1.62
C ILE A 309 19.33 8.68 1.18
N GLU A 310 20.32 7.94 1.68
CA GLU A 310 21.73 8.06 1.27
C GLU A 310 21.91 7.82 -0.23
N ALA A 311 21.28 6.78 -0.78
CA ALA A 311 21.31 6.49 -2.22
C ALA A 311 20.68 7.59 -3.07
N ALA A 312 19.82 8.42 -2.50
CA ALA A 312 19.19 9.58 -3.14
C ALA A 312 19.94 10.91 -2.84
N GLY A 313 21.18 10.84 -2.41
CA GLY A 313 22.08 11.99 -2.18
C GLY A 313 22.09 12.51 -0.76
N GLY A 314 21.64 11.73 0.21
CA GLY A 314 21.64 12.03 1.64
C GLY A 314 20.45 12.87 2.11
N LEU A 315 20.33 13.00 3.43
CA LEU A 315 19.28 13.82 4.05
C LEU A 315 19.61 15.31 3.85
N PRO A 316 18.73 16.11 3.20
CA PRO A 316 18.96 17.54 3.02
C PRO A 316 19.13 18.28 4.35
N GLY A 317 20.01 19.29 4.38
CA GLY A 317 20.26 20.09 5.57
C GLY A 317 19.05 20.91 6.05
N ASP A 318 18.08 21.16 5.18
CA ASP A 318 16.81 21.83 5.48
C ASP A 318 15.65 20.85 5.75
N ALA A 319 15.93 19.54 5.89
CA ALA A 319 14.90 18.54 6.14
C ALA A 319 14.16 18.82 7.46
N GLY A 320 12.85 19.04 7.36
CA GLY A 320 12.00 19.28 8.53
C GLY A 320 11.15 18.06 8.92
N LYS A 321 10.94 17.14 7.96
CA LYS A 321 10.14 15.93 8.20
C LYS A 321 10.42 14.87 7.14
N VAL A 322 10.57 13.62 7.59
CA VAL A 322 10.59 12.44 6.72
C VAL A 322 9.26 11.70 6.88
N ILE A 323 8.63 11.35 5.78
CA ILE A 323 7.33 10.69 5.74
C ILE A 323 7.48 9.35 5.02
N ASN A 324 7.04 8.27 5.65
CA ASN A 324 6.84 6.99 4.98
C ASN A 324 5.51 7.05 4.22
N GLY A 325 5.58 7.11 2.89
CA GLY A 325 4.50 7.41 1.97
C GLY A 325 4.55 8.84 1.43
N GLY A 326 3.45 9.30 0.85
CA GLY A 326 3.29 10.69 0.40
C GLY A 326 2.73 11.63 1.47
N PRO A 327 2.59 12.93 1.18
CA PRO A 327 2.25 13.93 2.18
C PRO A 327 0.80 13.89 2.66
N MET A 328 -0.12 13.23 1.92
CA MET A 328 -1.55 13.21 2.23
C MET A 328 -1.94 12.09 3.20
N MET A 329 -1.48 10.86 2.97
CA MET A 329 -1.80 9.68 3.79
C MET A 329 -0.61 9.12 4.56
N GLY A 330 0.61 9.46 4.18
CA GLY A 330 1.83 8.96 4.80
C GLY A 330 1.97 9.32 6.28
N ARG A 331 2.90 8.67 6.93
CA ARG A 331 3.18 8.86 8.37
C ARG A 331 4.57 9.41 8.59
N ALA A 332 4.67 10.48 9.37
CA ALA A 332 5.96 11.03 9.76
C ALA A 332 6.77 10.01 10.57
N MET A 333 8.08 10.01 10.35
CA MET A 333 9.02 9.08 10.99
C MET A 333 9.86 9.81 12.03
N VAL A 334 10.15 9.11 13.12
CA VAL A 334 11.06 9.55 14.18
C VAL A 334 12.35 8.72 14.21
N ASN A 335 12.36 7.59 13.49
CA ASN A 335 13.51 6.69 13.38
C ASN A 335 13.71 6.31 11.92
N LEU A 336 14.83 6.74 11.32
CA LEU A 336 15.18 6.46 9.92
C LEU A 336 15.89 5.11 9.73
N ASP A 337 16.33 4.45 10.79
CA ASP A 337 16.85 3.08 10.74
C ASP A 337 15.71 2.05 10.69
N SER A 338 14.49 2.52 10.69
CA SER A 338 13.32 1.68 10.43
C SER A 338 13.38 1.03 9.07
N PRO A 339 12.94 -0.25 8.98
CA PRO A 339 13.02 -1.01 7.75
C PRO A 339 11.96 -0.60 6.72
N VAL A 340 12.30 -0.78 5.45
CA VAL A 340 11.33 -0.87 4.36
C VAL A 340 10.43 -2.08 4.58
N THR A 341 9.13 -1.86 4.55
CA THR A 341 8.10 -2.90 4.70
C THR A 341 7.32 -3.11 3.40
N LYS A 342 6.51 -4.17 3.34
CA LYS A 342 5.66 -4.47 2.18
C LYS A 342 4.75 -3.30 1.77
N GLY A 343 4.36 -2.43 2.69
CA GLY A 343 3.51 -1.26 2.46
C GLY A 343 4.22 0.04 2.10
N CYS A 344 5.56 0.08 2.17
CA CYS A 344 6.34 1.30 1.96
C CYS A 344 6.45 1.65 0.46
N SER A 345 5.56 2.47 -0.09
CA SER A 345 5.58 2.88 -1.51
C SER A 345 6.52 4.06 -1.79
N GLY A 346 6.91 4.81 -0.78
CA GLY A 346 7.84 5.92 -0.94
C GLY A 346 8.25 6.57 0.36
N ILE A 347 9.33 7.33 0.29
CA ILE A 347 9.87 8.16 1.36
C ILE A 347 9.90 9.60 0.86
N THR A 348 9.10 10.45 1.49
CA THR A 348 9.01 11.87 1.14
C THR A 348 9.73 12.69 2.20
N VAL A 349 10.80 13.40 1.79
CA VAL A 349 11.53 14.33 2.64
C VAL A 349 11.00 15.74 2.39
N MET A 350 10.36 16.32 3.39
CA MET A 350 9.84 17.70 3.33
C MET A 350 10.83 18.66 3.92
N SER A 351 11.03 19.82 3.26
CA SER A 351 11.81 20.93 3.84
C SER A 351 11.20 21.43 5.14
N GLY A 352 11.96 22.10 5.98
CA GLY A 352 11.48 22.70 7.22
C GLY A 352 10.28 23.61 7.01
N ARG A 353 10.30 24.39 5.91
CA ARG A 353 9.20 25.26 5.50
C ARG A 353 7.92 24.50 5.16
N ASP A 354 8.03 23.44 4.33
CA ASP A 354 6.87 22.65 3.88
C ASP A 354 6.35 21.72 5.00
N ALA A 355 7.20 21.37 5.96
CA ALA A 355 6.88 20.51 7.10
C ALA A 355 6.18 21.23 8.25
N GLN A 356 6.26 22.57 8.27
CA GLN A 356 5.73 23.37 9.37
C GLN A 356 4.21 23.32 9.40
N ARG A 357 3.65 22.89 10.52
CA ARG A 357 2.22 23.05 10.80
C ARG A 357 1.96 24.47 11.27
N ARG A 358 1.03 25.14 10.61
CA ARG A 358 0.55 26.45 11.08
C ARG A 358 -0.29 26.28 12.33
N GLU A 359 -0.34 27.33 13.15
CA GLU A 359 -1.16 27.35 14.35
C GLU A 359 -2.64 27.23 13.98
N ALA A 360 -3.36 26.36 14.68
CA ALA A 360 -4.78 26.16 14.47
C ALA A 360 -5.58 27.33 15.06
N THR A 361 -6.49 27.87 14.27
CA THR A 361 -7.43 28.93 14.72
C THR A 361 -8.84 28.34 14.88
N GLN A 362 -9.80 29.17 15.30
CA GLN A 362 -11.18 28.75 15.44
C GLN A 362 -11.81 28.38 14.07
N CYS A 363 -12.69 27.37 14.08
CA CYS A 363 -13.45 26.99 12.89
C CYS A 363 -14.35 28.12 12.42
N ILE A 364 -14.13 28.60 11.20
CA ILE A 364 -14.96 29.68 10.58
C ILE A 364 -16.23 29.14 9.90
N LYS A 365 -16.57 27.87 10.06
CA LYS A 365 -17.76 27.19 9.52
C LYS A 365 -17.92 27.31 7.99
N CYS A 366 -16.82 27.36 7.24
CA CYS A 366 -16.82 27.52 5.77
C CYS A 366 -17.22 26.26 4.98
N ALA A 367 -17.43 25.12 5.62
CA ALA A 367 -17.79 23.82 5.05
C ALA A 367 -16.80 23.24 3.99
N LYS A 368 -15.63 23.83 3.74
CA LYS A 368 -14.65 23.32 2.76
C LYS A 368 -14.25 21.88 3.04
N CYS A 369 -14.11 21.48 4.31
CA CYS A 369 -13.79 20.10 4.69
C CYS A 369 -14.90 19.09 4.34
N VAL A 370 -16.18 19.52 4.38
CA VAL A 370 -17.34 18.71 3.98
C VAL A 370 -17.35 18.55 2.47
N SER A 371 -17.22 19.65 1.72
CA SER A 371 -17.18 19.63 0.25
C SER A 371 -16.01 18.81 -0.30
N ALA A 372 -14.86 18.81 0.39
CA ALA A 372 -13.68 18.05 0.00
C ALA A 372 -13.76 16.56 0.40
N CYS A 373 -14.69 16.17 1.28
CA CYS A 373 -14.77 14.80 1.74
C CYS A 373 -15.30 13.86 0.64
N PRO A 374 -14.49 12.88 0.13
CA PRO A 374 -14.94 11.97 -0.93
C PRO A 374 -15.97 10.95 -0.45
N MET A 375 -16.16 10.85 0.88
CA MET A 375 -17.10 9.93 1.51
C MET A 375 -18.38 10.63 2.00
N GLY A 376 -18.55 11.94 1.73
CA GLY A 376 -19.72 12.70 2.14
C GLY A 376 -19.87 12.88 3.66
N LEU A 377 -18.78 12.78 4.42
CA LEU A 377 -18.79 12.95 5.87
C LEU A 377 -18.67 14.44 6.27
N GLU A 378 -18.91 14.72 7.53
CA GLU A 378 -18.73 16.05 8.15
C GLU A 378 -17.47 16.11 9.04
N PRO A 379 -16.25 16.24 8.46
CA PRO A 379 -15.00 16.10 9.23
C PRO A 379 -14.86 17.05 10.40
N TYR A 380 -15.36 18.29 10.29
CA TYR A 380 -15.34 19.26 11.38
C TYR A 380 -16.16 18.77 12.60
N TYR A 381 -17.32 18.16 12.33
CA TYR A 381 -18.19 17.65 13.38
C TYR A 381 -17.65 16.37 13.99
N LEU A 382 -17.18 15.44 13.16
CA LEU A 382 -16.49 14.23 13.61
C LEU A 382 -15.29 14.58 14.52
N SER A 383 -14.47 15.57 14.14
CA SER A 383 -13.35 16.04 14.95
C SER A 383 -13.83 16.58 16.31
N LYS A 384 -14.90 17.39 16.32
CA LYS A 384 -15.49 17.95 17.53
C LYS A 384 -16.06 16.87 18.46
N MET A 385 -16.75 15.88 17.90
CA MET A 385 -17.31 14.78 18.70
C MET A 385 -16.21 13.87 19.26
N THR A 386 -15.13 13.65 18.51
CA THR A 386 -13.96 12.92 19.04
C THR A 386 -13.37 13.61 20.27
N GLN A 387 -13.19 14.94 20.20
CA GLN A 387 -12.69 15.74 21.34
C GLN A 387 -13.60 15.66 22.55
N LYS A 388 -14.91 15.56 22.33
CA LYS A 388 -15.94 15.38 23.36
C LYS A 388 -16.15 13.95 23.83
N LYS A 389 -15.43 12.97 23.20
CA LYS A 389 -15.57 11.52 23.46
C LYS A 389 -16.99 10.99 23.21
N GLY A 390 -17.72 11.59 22.27
CA GLY A 390 -19.07 11.18 21.86
C GLY A 390 -19.04 9.95 20.94
N TRP A 391 -18.64 8.77 21.46
CA TRP A 391 -18.34 7.59 20.67
C TRP A 391 -19.57 7.01 19.95
N ASP A 392 -20.72 6.96 20.63
CA ASP A 392 -21.97 6.46 20.02
C ASP A 392 -22.45 7.36 18.87
N GLU A 393 -22.32 8.69 19.06
CA GLU A 393 -22.64 9.65 18.03
C GLU A 393 -21.71 9.54 16.83
N LEU A 394 -20.40 9.33 17.05
CA LEU A 394 -19.42 9.10 15.99
C LEU A 394 -19.72 7.82 15.19
N GLU A 395 -20.21 6.78 15.85
CA GLU A 395 -20.65 5.55 15.16
C GLU A 395 -21.90 5.82 14.31
N ALA A 396 -22.90 6.51 14.85
CA ALA A 396 -24.11 6.91 14.14
C ALA A 396 -23.80 7.82 12.94
N LEU A 397 -22.80 8.69 13.04
CA LEU A 397 -22.27 9.55 11.98
C LEU A 397 -21.36 8.79 11.00
N MET A 398 -21.29 7.46 11.12
CA MET A 398 -20.50 6.60 10.22
C MET A 398 -19.02 6.99 10.09
N ILE A 399 -18.36 7.37 11.20
CA ILE A 399 -16.94 7.70 11.21
C ILE A 399 -16.08 6.57 10.62
N THR A 400 -16.53 5.32 10.71
CA THR A 400 -15.89 4.14 10.14
C THR A 400 -15.79 4.16 8.61
N SER A 401 -16.62 4.97 7.93
CA SER A 401 -16.58 5.19 6.48
C SER A 401 -15.43 6.11 6.05
N CYS A 402 -14.76 6.80 6.98
CA CYS A 402 -13.61 7.65 6.65
C CYS A 402 -12.47 6.81 6.09
N ILE A 403 -11.95 7.18 4.92
CA ILE A 403 -10.80 6.53 4.25
C ILE A 403 -9.45 7.17 4.63
N GLU A 404 -9.45 8.12 5.56
CA GLU A 404 -8.25 8.79 6.09
C GLU A 404 -7.39 9.50 5.04
N CYS A 405 -8.00 9.95 3.96
CA CYS A 405 -7.31 10.56 2.81
C CYS A 405 -6.69 11.94 3.06
N GLY A 406 -7.02 12.63 4.14
CA GLY A 406 -6.46 13.95 4.47
C GLY A 406 -7.07 15.13 3.71
N CYS A 407 -7.99 14.95 2.76
CA CYS A 407 -8.62 16.05 1.99
C CYS A 407 -9.21 17.14 2.89
N CYS A 408 -9.87 16.75 3.98
CA CYS A 408 -10.49 17.69 4.92
C CYS A 408 -9.47 18.60 5.63
N GLN A 409 -8.33 18.05 6.02
CA GLN A 409 -7.28 18.79 6.71
C GLN A 409 -6.50 19.67 5.74
N SER A 410 -6.17 19.18 4.54
CA SER A 410 -5.40 19.94 3.54
C SER A 410 -6.14 21.17 3.03
N THR A 411 -7.49 21.15 3.01
CA THR A 411 -8.31 22.29 2.56
C THR A 411 -8.76 23.23 3.67
N CYS A 412 -8.44 22.93 4.94
CA CYS A 412 -8.93 23.73 6.09
C CYS A 412 -8.19 25.06 6.21
N PRO A 413 -8.85 26.22 6.02
CA PRO A 413 -8.20 27.52 6.13
C PRO A 413 -7.87 27.91 7.58
N ALA A 414 -8.48 27.25 8.56
CA ALA A 414 -8.20 27.42 9.98
C ALA A 414 -7.12 26.45 10.51
N TYR A 415 -6.48 25.67 9.64
CA TYR A 415 -5.40 24.72 9.94
C TYR A 415 -5.72 23.70 11.04
N LEU A 416 -7.00 23.37 11.20
CA LEU A 416 -7.44 22.40 12.21
C LEU A 416 -6.87 21.01 11.90
N PRO A 417 -6.40 20.27 12.92
CA PRO A 417 -5.89 18.92 12.76
C PRO A 417 -7.04 17.89 12.63
N LEU A 418 -7.88 18.08 11.61
CA LEU A 418 -9.10 17.30 11.43
C LEU A 418 -8.84 15.82 11.27
N LEU A 419 -7.83 15.47 10.47
CA LEU A 419 -7.49 14.06 10.20
C LEU A 419 -6.99 13.38 11.48
N ASP A 420 -6.20 14.06 12.29
CA ASP A 420 -5.64 13.49 13.52
C ASP A 420 -6.78 13.09 14.49
N TRP A 421 -7.75 13.97 14.68
CA TRP A 421 -8.93 13.68 15.50
C TRP A 421 -9.84 12.61 14.90
N VAL A 422 -10.09 12.67 13.59
CA VAL A 422 -10.92 11.66 12.92
C VAL A 422 -10.28 10.27 12.98
N ARG A 423 -8.95 10.16 12.82
CA ARG A 423 -8.23 8.89 12.99
C ARG A 423 -8.39 8.34 14.40
N LEU A 424 -8.21 9.17 15.42
CA LEU A 424 -8.40 8.77 16.82
C LEU A 424 -9.83 8.30 17.08
N GLY A 425 -10.84 9.10 16.66
CA GLY A 425 -12.24 8.74 16.82
C GLY A 425 -12.61 7.42 16.13
N LYS A 426 -12.19 7.28 14.86
CA LYS A 426 -12.41 6.04 14.09
C LYS A 426 -11.77 4.82 14.76
N GLN A 427 -10.51 4.92 15.19
CA GLN A 427 -9.81 3.83 15.86
C GLN A 427 -10.53 3.41 17.14
N THR A 428 -10.98 4.37 17.95
CA THR A 428 -11.69 4.12 19.19
C THR A 428 -13.04 3.44 18.92
N VAL A 429 -13.86 3.99 18.01
CA VAL A 429 -15.16 3.42 17.65
C VAL A 429 -15.01 2.00 17.08
N MET A 430 -14.03 1.77 16.17
CA MET A 430 -13.76 0.43 15.67
C MET A 430 -13.34 -0.56 16.78
N GLY A 431 -12.59 -0.10 17.79
CA GLY A 431 -12.25 -0.88 18.97
C GLY A 431 -13.51 -1.29 19.77
N LEU A 432 -14.42 -0.34 20.01
CA LEU A 432 -15.68 -0.59 20.72
C LEU A 432 -16.59 -1.56 19.95
N ILE A 433 -16.70 -1.40 18.62
CA ILE A 433 -17.47 -2.33 17.77
C ILE A 433 -16.92 -3.76 17.88
N ARG A 434 -15.58 -3.93 17.81
CA ARG A 434 -14.94 -5.24 17.94
C ARG A 434 -15.15 -5.84 19.32
N ALA A 435 -15.04 -5.05 20.39
CA ALA A 435 -15.27 -5.51 21.76
C ALA A 435 -16.71 -5.99 21.95
N ARG A 436 -17.72 -5.26 21.42
CA ARG A 436 -19.12 -5.68 21.45
C ARG A 436 -19.35 -6.96 20.65
N ALA A 437 -18.75 -7.09 19.48
CA ALA A 437 -18.85 -8.31 18.66
C ALA A 437 -18.22 -9.53 19.36
N ALA A 438 -17.10 -9.34 20.07
CA ALA A 438 -16.42 -10.41 20.81
C ALA A 438 -17.21 -10.85 22.08
N ALA A 439 -17.96 -9.93 22.69
CA ALA A 439 -18.79 -10.19 23.86
C ALA A 439 -20.16 -10.80 23.50
N ALA A 440 -20.59 -10.75 22.24
CA ALA A 440 -21.83 -11.35 21.79
C ALA A 440 -21.74 -12.88 21.86
N PRO A 441 -22.78 -13.57 22.38
CA PRO A 441 -22.79 -15.02 22.45
C PRO A 441 -22.64 -15.62 21.05
N LYS A 442 -21.70 -16.57 20.93
CA LYS A 442 -21.53 -17.32 19.67
C LYS A 442 -22.83 -18.11 19.44
N LYS A 443 -23.58 -17.73 18.39
CA LYS A 443 -24.74 -18.48 17.91
C LYS A 443 -24.31 -19.77 17.22
#